data_f19581937e7d746fbd97e9f848cd3bc7
#
_entry.id   f19581937e7d746fbd97e9f848cd3bc7
#
_cell.length_a   1.000
_cell.length_b   1.000
_cell.length_c   1.000
_cell.angle_alpha   90.00
_cell.angle_beta   90.00
_cell.angle_gamma   90.00
#
_symmetry.space_group_name_H-M   'P 1'
#
loop_
_entity.id
_entity.type
_entity.pdbx_description
1 polymer ?
#
loop_
_entity_poly.entity_id
_entity_poly.type
_entity_poly.pdbx_seq_one_letter_code
_entity_poly.pdbx_strand_id
1 'polypeptide(L)'
;MLFRSLGHQAIGHVYGASVVRAPQLMHGKTSPIEHTGQGVFEGLPSPLTATRYHSLVIDPATLPDCLEVTARSADGVVMGVRHRTMPVEGVQFHPESILTAAGHDLLRNFLRRAAR
;
A
#
# COMPACT_ATOMS: atom_id res chain seq x y z
N MET A 1 -10.34 -1.49 7.71
CA MET A 1 -9.91 -2.81 7.22
C MET A 1 -8.67 -2.65 6.36
N LEU A 2 -7.65 -3.45 6.58
CA LEU A 2 -6.40 -3.43 5.82
C LEU A 2 -6.37 -4.58 4.81
N PHE A 3 -6.03 -4.25 3.57
CA PHE A 3 -5.82 -5.23 2.50
C PHE A 3 -4.39 -5.14 1.97
N ARG A 4 -3.82 -6.28 1.56
CA ARG A 4 -2.50 -6.32 0.94
C ARG A 4 -2.58 -6.92 -0.46
N SER A 5 -1.60 -6.60 -1.31
CA SER A 5 -1.44 -7.16 -2.67
C SER A 5 -2.75 -7.20 -3.46
N LEU A 6 -3.32 -8.38 -3.68
CA LEU A 6 -4.54 -8.55 -4.47
C LEU A 6 -5.72 -7.79 -3.86
N GLY A 7 -5.84 -7.77 -2.52
CA GLY A 7 -6.87 -7.01 -1.82
C GLY A 7 -6.71 -5.50 -2.02
N HIS A 8 -5.49 -5.00 -2.02
CA HIS A 8 -5.18 -3.61 -2.34
C HIS A 8 -5.64 -3.26 -3.77
N GLN A 9 -5.36 -4.12 -4.73
CA GLN A 9 -5.80 -3.95 -6.11
C GLN A 9 -7.33 -3.98 -6.22
N ALA A 10 -7.98 -4.85 -5.46
CA ALA A 10 -9.43 -4.94 -5.41
C ALA A 10 -10.06 -3.65 -4.88
N ILE A 11 -9.45 -2.99 -3.89
CA ILE A 11 -9.91 -1.68 -3.41
C ILE A 11 -9.94 -0.69 -4.56
N GLY A 12 -8.85 -0.60 -5.31
CA GLY A 12 -8.79 0.28 -6.48
C GLY A 12 -9.90 -0.02 -7.47
N HIS A 13 -10.06 -1.27 -7.83
CA HIS A 13 -11.06 -1.71 -8.81
C HIS A 13 -12.49 -1.41 -8.34
N VAL A 14 -12.81 -1.74 -7.10
CA VAL A 14 -14.16 -1.54 -6.54
C VAL A 14 -14.56 -0.06 -6.54
N TYR A 15 -13.63 0.82 -6.26
CA TYR A 15 -13.88 2.27 -6.22
C TYR A 15 -13.68 2.97 -7.56
N GLY A 16 -13.35 2.23 -8.62
CA GLY A 16 -13.34 2.77 -9.99
C GLY A 16 -11.96 3.03 -10.59
N ALA A 17 -10.88 2.68 -9.89
CA ALA A 17 -9.55 2.77 -10.48
C ALA A 17 -9.27 1.58 -11.40
N SER A 18 -8.35 1.75 -12.34
CA SER A 18 -7.90 0.67 -13.22
C SER A 18 -6.69 -0.03 -12.62
N VAL A 19 -6.65 -1.35 -12.76
CA VAL A 19 -5.50 -2.18 -12.40
C VAL A 19 -4.79 -2.56 -13.70
N VAL A 20 -3.51 -2.23 -13.80
CA VAL A 20 -2.72 -2.38 -15.01
C VAL A 20 -1.44 -3.15 -14.73
N ARG A 21 -0.73 -3.55 -15.78
CA ARG A 21 0.58 -4.21 -15.62
C ARG A 21 1.59 -3.25 -15.02
N ALA A 22 2.37 -3.75 -14.05
CA ALA A 22 3.47 -2.99 -13.47
C ALA A 22 4.54 -2.72 -14.54
N PRO A 23 5.29 -1.59 -14.42
CA PRO A 23 6.43 -1.32 -15.31
C PRO A 23 7.48 -2.43 -15.25
N GLN A 24 7.62 -3.07 -14.09
CA GLN A 24 8.53 -4.19 -13.86
C GLN A 24 7.84 -5.27 -13.07
N LEU A 25 8.08 -6.54 -13.44
CA LEU A 25 7.64 -7.68 -12.65
C LEU A 25 8.43 -7.71 -11.34
N MET A 26 7.73 -7.74 -10.21
CA MET A 26 8.34 -7.82 -8.88
C MET A 26 8.03 -9.16 -8.25
N HIS A 27 9.10 -9.88 -7.88
CA HIS A 27 8.99 -11.21 -7.30
C HIS A 27 9.99 -11.38 -6.15
N GLY A 28 9.58 -10.99 -4.96
CA GLY A 28 10.39 -11.12 -3.75
C GLY A 28 11.51 -10.09 -3.61
N LYS A 29 11.50 -9.04 -4.42
CA LYS A 29 12.50 -7.97 -4.31
C LYS A 29 12.09 -6.96 -3.27
N THR A 30 13.07 -6.40 -2.56
CA THR A 30 12.83 -5.29 -1.64
C THR A 30 13.01 -3.96 -2.38
N SER A 31 12.26 -2.96 -1.96
CA SER A 31 12.33 -1.61 -2.52
C SER A 31 12.08 -0.57 -1.43
N PRO A 32 12.68 0.62 -1.54
CA PRO A 32 12.31 1.73 -0.67
C PRO A 32 10.92 2.25 -1.06
N ILE A 33 10.09 2.46 -0.08
CA ILE A 33 8.72 2.95 -0.23
C ILE A 33 8.59 4.25 0.53
N GLU A 34 8.26 5.33 -0.16
CA GLU A 34 7.95 6.61 0.46
C GLU A 34 6.47 6.65 0.83
N HIS A 35 6.16 7.22 1.98
CA HIS A 35 4.78 7.30 2.46
C HIS A 35 4.49 8.64 3.12
N THR A 36 3.20 8.92 3.34
CA THR A 36 2.73 10.19 3.88
C THR A 36 2.68 10.24 5.41
N GLY A 37 2.97 9.13 6.08
CA GLY A 37 2.87 9.04 7.54
C GLY A 37 1.44 8.91 8.04
N GLN A 38 0.49 8.65 7.14
CA GLN A 38 -0.93 8.53 7.47
C GLN A 38 -1.37 7.08 7.56
N GLY A 39 -2.48 6.83 8.28
CA GLY A 39 -3.01 5.50 8.41
C GLY A 39 -2.02 4.56 9.07
N VAL A 40 -1.80 3.40 8.46
CA VAL A 40 -0.88 2.38 8.99
C VAL A 40 0.58 2.81 8.98
N PHE A 41 0.91 3.90 8.28
CA PHE A 41 2.29 4.42 8.19
C PHE A 41 2.63 5.41 9.31
N GLU A 42 1.70 5.71 10.20
CA GLU A 42 1.91 6.68 11.27
C GLU A 42 3.12 6.29 12.13
N GLY A 43 4.06 7.22 12.29
CA GLY A 43 5.25 7.01 13.11
C GLY A 43 6.34 6.14 12.50
N LEU A 44 6.14 5.63 11.27
CA LEU A 44 7.13 4.81 10.60
C LEU A 44 8.14 5.65 9.81
N PRO A 45 9.37 5.15 9.63
CA PRO A 45 10.35 5.87 8.82
C PRO A 45 9.93 5.95 7.35
N SER A 46 10.27 7.05 6.69
CA SER A 46 10.07 7.20 5.25
C SER A 46 11.38 7.63 4.60
N PRO A 47 11.89 6.90 3.61
CA PRO A 47 11.31 5.66 3.08
C PRO A 47 11.48 4.48 4.03
N LEU A 48 10.61 3.48 3.89
CA LEU A 48 10.81 2.18 4.53
C LEU A 48 11.10 1.12 3.46
N THR A 49 11.81 0.07 3.84
CA THR A 49 12.11 -1.04 2.92
C THR A 49 10.97 -2.07 2.99
N ALA A 50 10.42 -2.41 1.84
CA ALA A 50 9.31 -3.35 1.75
C ALA A 50 9.54 -4.41 0.69
N THR A 51 9.01 -5.60 0.91
CA THR A 51 9.06 -6.72 -0.03
C THR A 51 7.92 -6.60 -1.03
N ARG A 52 8.25 -6.71 -2.31
CA ARG A 52 7.30 -6.57 -3.41
C ARG A 52 7.12 -7.91 -4.14
N TYR A 53 5.85 -8.32 -4.28
CA TYR A 53 5.43 -9.47 -5.09
C TYR A 53 4.22 -9.03 -5.90
N HIS A 54 4.43 -8.48 -7.10
CA HIS A 54 3.31 -8.06 -7.92
C HIS A 54 3.68 -7.92 -9.39
N SER A 55 2.73 -8.25 -10.25
CA SER A 55 2.79 -7.99 -11.69
C SER A 55 1.75 -6.96 -12.13
N LEU A 56 0.78 -6.67 -11.26
CA LEU A 56 -0.29 -5.70 -11.49
C LEU A 56 -0.23 -4.61 -10.44
N VAL A 57 -0.62 -3.41 -10.82
CA VAL A 57 -0.63 -2.24 -9.94
C VAL A 57 -1.85 -1.37 -10.24
N ILE A 58 -2.23 -0.53 -9.28
CA ILE A 58 -3.27 0.48 -9.50
C ILE A 58 -2.67 1.60 -10.35
N ASP A 59 -3.36 1.97 -11.43
CA ASP A 59 -2.98 3.10 -12.26
C ASP A 59 -3.33 4.41 -11.53
N PRO A 60 -2.33 5.22 -11.12
CA PRO A 60 -2.58 6.43 -10.36
C PRO A 60 -3.41 7.46 -11.11
N ALA A 61 -3.36 7.46 -12.44
CA ALA A 61 -4.15 8.40 -13.25
C ALA A 61 -5.65 8.13 -13.18
N THR A 62 -6.06 6.94 -12.75
CA THR A 62 -7.47 6.53 -12.69
C THR A 62 -8.05 6.55 -11.27
N LEU A 63 -7.28 6.98 -10.26
CA LEU A 63 -7.75 6.99 -8.88
C LEU A 63 -8.91 7.96 -8.70
N PRO A 64 -10.04 7.50 -8.09
CA PRO A 64 -11.15 8.40 -7.79
C PRO A 64 -10.82 9.29 -6.58
N ASP A 65 -11.58 10.36 -6.43
CA ASP A 65 -11.36 11.34 -5.34
C ASP A 65 -11.54 10.73 -3.94
N CYS A 66 -12.29 9.64 -3.80
CA CYS A 66 -12.52 9.01 -2.50
C CYS A 66 -11.31 8.21 -2.00
N LEU A 67 -10.33 7.93 -2.86
CA LEU A 67 -9.10 7.24 -2.48
C LEU A 67 -7.91 8.19 -2.53
N GLU A 68 -7.04 8.10 -1.53
CA GLU A 68 -5.78 8.83 -1.55
C GLU A 68 -4.61 7.87 -1.53
N VAL A 69 -3.53 8.25 -2.23
CA VAL A 69 -2.28 7.51 -2.23
C VAL A 69 -1.54 7.80 -0.94
N THR A 70 -1.21 6.75 -0.19
CA THR A 70 -0.47 6.87 1.08
C THR A 70 1.00 6.47 0.93
N ALA A 71 1.34 5.73 -0.12
CA ALA A 71 2.72 5.29 -0.34
C ALA A 71 2.99 5.08 -1.83
N ARG A 72 4.25 5.35 -2.24
CA ARG A 72 4.75 5.14 -3.59
C ARG A 72 6.16 4.57 -3.55
N SER A 73 6.48 3.74 -4.55
CA SER A 73 7.86 3.32 -4.78
C SER A 73 8.62 4.38 -5.58
N ALA A 74 9.96 4.23 -5.67
CA ALA A 74 10.79 5.16 -6.42
C ALA A 74 10.46 5.17 -7.92
N ASP A 75 9.96 4.05 -8.45
CA ASP A 75 9.53 3.96 -9.86
C ASP A 75 8.10 4.48 -10.09
N GLY A 76 7.49 5.12 -9.09
CA GLY A 76 6.19 5.77 -9.22
C GLY A 76 4.98 4.86 -9.06
N VAL A 77 5.19 3.62 -8.64
CA VAL A 77 4.09 2.66 -8.43
C VAL A 77 3.34 2.98 -7.14
N VAL A 78 2.01 2.97 -7.19
CA VAL A 78 1.17 3.14 -6.00
C VAL A 78 1.36 1.93 -5.09
N MET A 79 1.85 2.17 -3.89
CA MET A 79 2.16 1.11 -2.92
C MET A 79 1.24 1.14 -1.70
N GLY A 80 0.44 2.15 -1.56
CA GLY A 80 -0.58 2.26 -0.50
C GLY A 80 -1.69 3.20 -0.90
N VAL A 81 -2.91 2.84 -0.55
CA VAL A 81 -4.11 3.68 -0.72
C VAL A 81 -4.99 3.58 0.50
N ARG A 82 -5.76 4.62 0.76
CA ARG A 82 -6.82 4.55 1.77
C ARG A 82 -8.03 5.34 1.31
N HIS A 83 -9.21 4.90 1.76
CA HIS A 83 -10.43 5.66 1.57
C HIS A 83 -10.39 6.88 2.50
N ARG A 84 -10.85 8.04 2.02
CA ARG A 84 -10.77 9.28 2.80
C ARG A 84 -11.69 9.30 4.01
N THR A 85 -12.80 8.57 3.97
CA THR A 85 -13.81 8.57 5.04
C THR A 85 -14.10 7.21 5.63
N MET A 86 -14.00 6.14 4.83
CA MET A 86 -14.27 4.76 5.28
C MET A 86 -13.00 4.13 5.87
N PRO A 87 -13.12 3.22 6.84
CA PRO A 87 -11.94 2.54 7.44
C PRO A 87 -11.40 1.44 6.53
N VAL A 88 -11.05 1.81 5.31
CA VAL A 88 -10.54 0.89 4.29
C VAL A 88 -9.17 1.39 3.83
N GLU A 89 -8.18 0.51 3.87
CA GLU A 89 -6.81 0.84 3.54
C GLU A 89 -6.13 -0.38 2.91
N GLY A 90 -5.23 -0.16 1.98
CA GLY A 90 -4.51 -1.23 1.31
C GLY A 90 -3.05 -0.90 1.08
N VAL A 91 -2.22 -1.94 1.07
CA VAL A 91 -0.81 -1.84 0.72
C VAL A 91 -0.47 -2.89 -0.34
N GLN A 92 0.38 -2.52 -1.30
CA GLN A 92 0.77 -3.41 -2.39
C GLN A 92 1.85 -4.41 -1.96
N PHE A 93 2.64 -4.06 -0.95
CA PHE A 93 3.72 -4.89 -0.45
C PHE A 93 3.23 -5.87 0.64
N HIS A 94 4.15 -6.71 1.11
CA HIS A 94 3.87 -7.72 2.14
C HIS A 94 4.43 -7.28 3.49
N PRO A 95 3.62 -6.67 4.37
CA PRO A 95 4.11 -6.22 5.68
C PRO A 95 4.50 -7.37 6.61
N GLU A 96 3.96 -8.57 6.41
CA GLU A 96 4.28 -9.75 7.20
C GLU A 96 5.62 -10.39 6.82
N SER A 97 6.19 -10.01 5.68
CA SER A 97 7.46 -10.56 5.23
C SER A 97 8.60 -10.12 6.16
N ILE A 98 9.48 -11.05 6.51
CA ILE A 98 10.67 -10.77 7.33
C ILE A 98 11.59 -9.74 6.65
N LEU A 99 11.53 -9.62 5.33
CA LEU A 99 12.33 -8.66 4.56
C LEU A 99 11.69 -7.27 4.49
N THR A 100 10.46 -7.11 4.97
CA THR A 100 9.81 -5.80 5.07
C THR A 100 10.18 -5.15 6.41
N ALA A 101 11.07 -4.17 6.34
CA ALA A 101 11.43 -3.39 7.54
C ALA A 101 10.19 -2.67 8.07
N ALA A 102 10.05 -2.60 9.40
CA ALA A 102 8.92 -1.96 10.07
C ALA A 102 7.55 -2.60 9.75
N GLY A 103 7.51 -3.80 9.15
CA GLY A 103 6.25 -4.47 8.83
C GLY A 103 5.41 -4.77 10.06
N HIS A 104 6.03 -5.20 11.15
CA HIS A 104 5.35 -5.46 12.42
C HIS A 104 4.76 -4.18 13.02
N ASP A 105 5.48 -3.06 12.92
CA ASP A 105 4.99 -1.78 13.41
C ASP A 105 3.80 -1.30 12.59
N LEU A 106 3.82 -1.53 11.28
CA LEU A 106 2.70 -1.23 10.39
C LEU A 106 1.45 -2.02 10.79
N LEU A 107 1.59 -3.32 11.01
CA LEU A 107 0.49 -4.17 11.45
C LEU A 107 -0.03 -3.75 12.83
N ARG A 108 0.86 -3.37 13.74
CA ARG A 108 0.48 -2.86 15.05
C ARG A 108 -0.34 -1.57 14.92
N ASN A 109 0.05 -0.67 14.04
CA ASN A 109 -0.70 0.56 13.76
C ASN A 109 -2.12 0.23 13.28
N PHE A 110 -2.25 -0.74 12.38
CA PHE A 110 -3.55 -1.18 11.91
C PHE A 110 -4.42 -1.69 13.06
N LEU A 111 -3.87 -2.55 13.92
CA LEU A 111 -4.61 -3.12 15.05
C LEU A 111 -5.06 -2.04 16.05
N ARG A 112 -4.22 -1.04 16.31
CA ARG A 112 -4.59 0.09 17.17
C ARG A 112 -5.75 0.88 16.60
N ARG A 113 -5.72 1.14 15.30
CA ARG A 113 -6.78 1.90 14.63
C ARG A 113 -8.09 1.11 14.57
N ALA A 114 -8.01 -0.18 14.36
CA ALA A 114 -9.19 -1.06 14.34
C ALA A 114 -9.86 -1.20 15.71
N ALA A 115 -9.12 -0.98 16.79
CA ALA A 115 -9.63 -1.07 18.16
C ALA A 115 -10.36 0.20 18.64
N ARG A 116 -10.33 1.25 17.84
CA ARG A 116 -10.95 2.53 18.20
C ARG A 116 -12.44 2.59 17.87
#